data_51e3a87097cc185295a1b74a9dd898a1
#
_entry.id   51e3a87097cc185295a1b74a9dd898a1
#
_cell.length_a   1.000
_cell.length_b   1.000
_cell.length_c   1.000
_cell.angle_alpha   90.00
_cell.angle_beta   90.00
_cell.angle_gamma   90.00
#
_symmetry.space_group_name_H-M   'P 1'
#
loop_
_entity.id
_entity.type
_entity.pdbx_description
1 polymer ?
#
loop_
_entity_poly.entity_id
_entity_poly.type
_entity_poly.pdbx_seq_one_letter_code
_entity_poly.pdbx_strand_id
1 'polypeptide(L)'
;MIRVTVYNEFLHEKTDDNVKAIYPEGIHNALKEHLTDDEITVKTVTLDNVEDITDELLGNTDVLLWWGHIAHDKVPDEVAKRVQNAVLSGMGAVFLHSAHHSKPFKLLMGTPCSLGWREN
;
A
#
# COMPACT_ATOMS: atom_id res chain seq x y z
N MET A 1 -14.57 15.62 -2.09
CA MET A 1 -14.09 14.38 -2.75
C MET A 1 -12.79 13.93 -2.10
N ILE A 2 -12.78 12.75 -1.54
CA ILE A 2 -11.57 12.15 -0.96
C ILE A 2 -10.94 11.26 -2.03
N ARG A 3 -9.66 11.50 -2.32
CA ARG A 3 -8.91 10.75 -3.33
C ARG A 3 -8.02 9.74 -2.62
N VAL A 4 -8.29 8.45 -2.82
CA VAL A 4 -7.57 7.36 -2.18
C VAL A 4 -6.75 6.62 -3.24
N THR A 5 -5.50 6.29 -2.91
CA THR A 5 -4.67 5.38 -3.70
C THR A 5 -4.38 4.15 -2.85
N VAL A 6 -4.60 2.96 -3.42
CA VAL A 6 -4.34 1.69 -2.75
C VAL A 6 -3.18 0.99 -3.45
N TYR A 7 -2.12 0.71 -2.72
CA TYR A 7 -1.03 -0.14 -3.18
C TYR A 7 -1.17 -1.54 -2.60
N ASN A 8 -1.05 -2.55 -3.45
CA ASN A 8 -0.98 -3.96 -3.09
C ASN A 8 0.11 -4.62 -3.92
N GLU A 9 1.04 -5.35 -3.30
CA GLU A 9 2.08 -6.06 -4.05
C GLU A 9 1.53 -7.08 -5.03
N PHE A 10 0.32 -7.60 -4.80
CA PHE A 10 -0.42 -8.51 -5.69
C PHE A 10 0.35 -9.77 -6.08
N LEU A 11 1.18 -10.28 -5.17
CA LEU A 11 1.91 -11.53 -5.37
C LEU A 11 1.23 -12.71 -4.70
N HIS A 12 0.70 -12.53 -3.50
CA HIS A 12 0.03 -13.59 -2.75
C HIS A 12 -1.17 -14.15 -3.52
N GLU A 13 -1.97 -13.29 -4.11
CA GLU A 13 -3.15 -13.69 -4.88
C GLU A 13 -2.78 -14.48 -6.15
N LYS A 14 -1.57 -14.28 -6.67
CA LYS A 14 -1.07 -14.99 -7.86
C LYS A 14 -0.42 -16.33 -7.53
N THR A 15 0.09 -16.49 -6.30
CA THR A 15 0.92 -17.63 -5.91
C THR A 15 0.26 -18.55 -4.89
N ASP A 16 -0.78 -18.09 -4.20
CA ASP A 16 -1.48 -18.87 -3.17
C ASP A 16 -2.94 -19.04 -3.57
N ASP A 17 -3.36 -20.28 -3.83
CA ASP A 17 -4.71 -20.59 -4.29
C ASP A 17 -5.79 -20.22 -3.26
N ASN A 18 -5.49 -20.32 -1.98
CA ASN A 18 -6.44 -19.95 -0.93
C ASN A 18 -6.69 -18.45 -0.93
N VAL A 19 -5.65 -17.65 -1.08
CA VAL A 19 -5.75 -16.20 -1.16
C VAL A 19 -6.47 -15.80 -2.45
N LYS A 20 -6.17 -16.45 -3.56
CA LYS A 20 -6.84 -16.22 -4.84
C LYS A 20 -8.33 -16.52 -4.77
N ALA A 21 -8.72 -17.56 -4.02
CA ALA A 21 -10.13 -17.90 -3.84
C ALA A 21 -10.90 -16.83 -3.06
N ILE A 22 -10.23 -16.17 -2.09
CA ILE A 22 -10.83 -15.11 -1.27
C ILE A 22 -10.79 -13.76 -2.00
N TYR A 23 -9.68 -13.45 -2.67
CA TYR A 23 -9.45 -12.20 -3.38
C TYR A 23 -9.06 -12.46 -4.84
N PRO A 24 -10.00 -12.92 -5.69
CA PRO A 24 -9.65 -13.32 -7.06
C PRO A 24 -9.10 -12.17 -7.91
N GLU A 25 -9.47 -10.95 -7.63
CA GLU A 25 -8.99 -9.76 -8.33
C GLU A 25 -8.03 -8.93 -7.49
N GLY A 26 -7.61 -9.45 -6.33
CA GLY A 26 -6.64 -8.83 -5.44
C GLY A 26 -7.27 -8.01 -4.32
N ILE A 27 -6.52 -7.86 -3.25
CA ILE A 27 -6.94 -7.07 -2.08
C ILE A 27 -7.20 -5.61 -2.46
N HIS A 28 -6.40 -5.05 -3.39
CA HIS A 28 -6.58 -3.68 -3.84
C HIS A 28 -7.94 -3.46 -4.53
N ASN A 29 -8.42 -4.42 -5.31
CA ASN A 29 -9.73 -4.31 -5.93
C ASN A 29 -10.86 -4.49 -4.91
N ALA A 30 -10.70 -5.39 -3.94
CA ALA A 30 -11.65 -5.53 -2.85
C ALA A 30 -11.79 -4.24 -2.06
N LEU A 31 -10.69 -3.59 -1.72
CA LEU A 31 -10.69 -2.30 -1.04
C LEU A 31 -11.34 -1.21 -1.89
N LYS A 32 -11.05 -1.20 -3.20
CA LYS A 32 -11.65 -0.24 -4.13
C LYS A 32 -13.17 -0.37 -4.15
N GLU A 33 -13.68 -1.59 -4.25
CA GLU A 33 -15.12 -1.84 -4.27
C GLU A 33 -15.81 -1.37 -2.99
N HIS A 34 -15.19 -1.62 -1.83
CA HIS A 34 -15.77 -1.26 -0.55
C HIS A 34 -15.66 0.23 -0.23
N LEU A 35 -14.62 0.90 -0.71
CA LEU A 35 -14.36 2.30 -0.39
C LEU A 35 -14.98 3.28 -1.37
N THR A 36 -15.20 2.86 -2.62
CA THR A 36 -15.73 3.78 -3.65
C THR A 36 -17.17 4.16 -3.35
N ASP A 37 -17.42 5.47 -3.29
CA ASP A 37 -18.77 6.03 -3.17
C ASP A 37 -18.82 7.41 -3.83
N ASP A 38 -19.90 8.17 -3.62
CA ASP A 38 -20.08 9.50 -4.23
C ASP A 38 -19.02 10.52 -3.78
N GLU A 39 -18.40 10.31 -2.62
CA GLU A 39 -17.43 11.24 -2.04
C GLU A 39 -16.01 10.70 -2.04
N ILE A 40 -15.80 9.43 -2.39
CA ILE A 40 -14.49 8.78 -2.37
C ILE A 40 -14.20 8.18 -3.74
N THR A 41 -13.06 8.56 -4.33
CA THR A 41 -12.52 7.91 -5.52
C THR A 41 -11.28 7.10 -5.14
N VAL A 42 -11.13 5.93 -5.75
CA VAL A 42 -10.03 5.00 -5.42
C VAL A 42 -9.26 4.64 -6.69
N LYS A 43 -7.94 4.83 -6.64
CA LYS A 43 -7.00 4.33 -7.65
C LYS A 43 -6.22 3.18 -7.05
N THR A 44 -5.85 2.21 -7.87
CA THR A 44 -5.08 1.05 -7.43
C THR A 44 -3.74 1.00 -8.15
N VAL A 45 -2.70 0.59 -7.41
CA VAL A 45 -1.35 0.37 -7.93
C VAL A 45 -0.84 -0.96 -7.37
N THR A 46 -0.20 -1.75 -8.20
CA THR A 46 0.43 -3.01 -7.79
C THR A 46 1.93 -2.95 -7.96
N LEU A 47 2.65 -3.99 -7.52
CA LEU A 47 4.10 -4.06 -7.72
C LEU A 47 4.48 -4.02 -9.20
N ASP A 48 3.63 -4.56 -10.09
CA ASP A 48 3.90 -4.57 -11.53
C ASP A 48 3.99 -3.16 -12.11
N ASN A 49 3.28 -2.21 -11.54
CA ASN A 49 3.30 -0.81 -11.96
C ASN A 49 3.63 0.14 -10.80
N VAL A 50 4.45 -0.31 -9.86
CA VAL A 50 4.81 0.47 -8.66
C VAL A 50 5.46 1.82 -9.00
N GLU A 51 6.14 1.93 -10.14
CA GLU A 51 6.76 3.18 -10.58
C GLU A 51 5.74 4.26 -10.99
N ASP A 52 4.47 3.88 -11.16
CA ASP A 52 3.38 4.83 -11.35
C ASP A 52 3.11 5.68 -10.09
N ILE A 53 3.67 5.26 -8.95
CA ILE A 53 3.64 6.07 -7.73
C ILE A 53 4.67 7.20 -7.87
N THR A 54 4.22 8.28 -8.49
CA THR A 54 5.02 9.48 -8.75
C THR A 54 4.64 10.58 -7.77
N ASP A 55 5.45 11.64 -7.73
CA ASP A 55 5.12 12.84 -6.94
C ASP A 55 3.79 13.45 -7.40
N GLU A 56 3.51 13.40 -8.70
CA GLU A 56 2.24 13.87 -9.26
C GLU A 56 1.06 13.04 -8.76
N LEU A 57 1.15 11.71 -8.81
CA LEU A 57 0.10 10.84 -8.30
C LEU A 57 -0.14 11.10 -6.81
N LEU A 58 0.92 11.17 -6.02
CA LEU A 58 0.82 11.39 -4.57
C LEU A 58 0.30 12.80 -4.26
N GLY A 59 0.63 13.80 -5.07
CA GLY A 59 0.07 15.15 -4.95
C GLY A 59 -1.43 15.20 -5.19
N ASN A 60 -1.97 14.23 -5.92
CA ASN A 60 -3.40 14.07 -6.19
C ASN A 60 -4.07 13.01 -5.29
N THR A 61 -3.37 12.56 -4.25
CA THR A 61 -3.86 11.55 -3.30
C THR A 61 -4.04 12.18 -1.93
N ASP A 62 -5.21 12.02 -1.34
CA ASP A 62 -5.48 12.49 0.01
C ASP A 62 -5.08 11.45 1.06
N VAL A 63 -5.33 10.18 0.77
CA VAL A 63 -4.98 9.05 1.65
C VAL A 63 -4.40 7.91 0.83
N LEU A 64 -3.27 7.39 1.28
CA LEU A 64 -2.63 6.20 0.71
C LEU A 64 -2.85 5.01 1.63
N LEU A 65 -3.37 3.92 1.08
CA LEU A 65 -3.44 2.62 1.75
C LEU A 65 -2.35 1.73 1.18
N TRP A 66 -1.51 1.17 2.04
CA TRP A 66 -0.36 0.37 1.62
C TRP A 66 -0.42 -1.01 2.23
N TRP A 67 -0.38 -2.05 1.39
CA TRP A 67 -0.28 -3.43 1.83
C TRP A 67 0.84 -4.16 1.10
N GLY A 68 1.62 -4.93 1.85
CA GLY A 68 2.64 -5.81 1.34
C GLY A 68 2.96 -6.87 2.37
N HIS A 69 3.52 -8.00 1.94
CA HIS A 69 3.83 -9.11 2.82
C HIS A 69 5.15 -9.81 2.45
N ILE A 70 5.37 -10.12 1.18
CA ILE A 70 6.52 -10.94 0.74
C ILE A 70 7.47 -10.22 -0.22
N ALA A 71 7.13 -9.05 -0.68
CA ALA A 71 7.88 -8.33 -1.71
C ALA A 71 8.21 -6.88 -1.32
N HIS A 72 8.38 -6.60 -0.03
CA HIS A 72 8.68 -5.25 0.46
C HIS A 72 9.96 -4.69 -0.17
N ASP A 73 10.98 -5.51 -0.30
CA ASP A 73 12.30 -5.12 -0.81
C ASP A 73 12.32 -4.93 -2.34
N LYS A 74 11.30 -5.37 -3.05
CA LYS A 74 11.16 -5.16 -4.49
C LYS A 74 10.64 -3.78 -4.85
N VAL A 75 10.13 -3.03 -3.88
CA VAL A 75 9.71 -1.65 -4.10
C VAL A 75 10.97 -0.78 -4.21
N PRO A 76 11.11 0.03 -5.28
CA PRO A 76 12.27 0.91 -5.42
C PRO A 76 12.37 1.91 -4.27
N ASP A 77 13.61 2.19 -3.83
CA ASP A 77 13.85 3.14 -2.75
C ASP A 77 13.34 4.55 -3.08
N GLU A 78 13.39 4.93 -4.36
CA GLU A 78 12.86 6.21 -4.83
C GLU A 78 11.36 6.34 -4.58
N VAL A 79 10.61 5.26 -4.82
CA VAL A 79 9.16 5.22 -4.55
C VAL A 79 8.91 5.38 -3.05
N ALA A 80 9.67 4.66 -2.22
CA ALA A 80 9.55 4.77 -0.77
C ALA A 80 9.79 6.19 -0.28
N LYS A 81 10.80 6.86 -0.84
CA LYS A 81 11.10 8.28 -0.50
C LYS A 81 10.00 9.22 -0.94
N ARG A 82 9.40 8.99 -2.11
CA ARG A 82 8.26 9.79 -2.58
C ARG A 82 7.08 9.69 -1.62
N VAL A 83 6.79 8.48 -1.15
CA VAL A 83 5.72 8.26 -0.17
C VAL A 83 6.05 8.98 1.14
N GLN A 84 7.27 8.84 1.64
CA GLN A 84 7.72 9.53 2.85
C GLN A 84 7.52 11.05 2.73
N ASN A 85 7.98 11.64 1.63
CA ASN A 85 7.87 13.07 1.40
C ASN A 85 6.41 13.52 1.33
N ALA A 86 5.54 12.74 0.68
CA ALA A 86 4.11 13.05 0.59
C ALA A 86 3.44 13.04 1.96
N VAL A 87 3.76 12.07 2.82
CA VAL A 87 3.23 12.01 4.18
C VAL A 87 3.72 13.20 5.02
N LEU A 88 5.01 13.53 4.92
CA LEU A 88 5.56 14.69 5.62
C LEU A 88 4.94 16.00 5.14
N SER A 89 4.43 16.03 3.92
CA SER A 89 3.75 17.20 3.34
C SER A 89 2.24 17.23 3.64
N GLY A 90 1.70 16.22 4.32
CA GLY A 90 0.32 16.21 4.80
C GLY A 90 -0.59 15.11 4.28
N MET A 91 -0.12 14.24 3.38
CA MET A 91 -0.91 13.10 2.91
C MET A 91 -1.16 12.11 4.05
N GLY A 92 -2.40 11.63 4.19
CA GLY A 92 -2.70 10.54 5.12
C GLY A 92 -2.17 9.21 4.59
N ALA A 93 -1.75 8.34 5.50
CA ALA A 93 -1.28 7.00 5.13
C ALA A 93 -1.76 5.97 6.14
N VAL A 94 -2.23 4.83 5.63
CA VAL A 94 -2.61 3.68 6.44
C VAL A 94 -1.81 2.48 5.95
N PHE A 95 -0.99 1.90 6.82
CA PHE A 95 -0.19 0.72 6.52
C PHE A 95 -0.89 -0.50 7.11
N LEU A 96 -1.50 -1.26 6.22
CA LEU A 96 -2.25 -2.44 6.62
C LEU A 96 -1.30 -3.58 7.00
N HIS A 97 -1.62 -4.32 8.04
CA HIS A 97 -0.85 -5.50 8.42
C HIS A 97 -0.83 -6.49 7.23
N SER A 98 0.33 -6.91 6.78
CA SER A 98 1.67 -6.92 7.38
C SER A 98 2.65 -5.90 6.74
N ALA A 99 2.24 -4.69 6.46
CA ALA A 99 3.09 -3.66 5.85
C ALA A 99 4.12 -3.05 6.80
N HIS A 100 4.29 -3.59 8.01
CA HIS A 100 5.27 -3.09 8.98
C HIS A 100 6.72 -3.22 8.50
N HIS A 101 7.01 -4.10 7.55
CA HIS A 101 8.33 -4.22 6.92
C HIS A 101 8.46 -3.43 5.62
N SER A 102 7.42 -2.72 5.18
CA SER A 102 7.49 -1.94 3.96
C SER A 102 8.49 -0.79 4.08
N LYS A 103 9.16 -0.47 2.97
CA LYS A 103 10.15 0.60 2.95
C LYS A 103 9.59 1.95 3.38
N PRO A 104 8.41 2.40 2.88
CA PRO A 104 7.85 3.68 3.32
C PRO A 104 7.57 3.70 4.83
N PHE A 105 7.03 2.61 5.37
CA PHE A 105 6.72 2.53 6.79
C PHE A 105 7.98 2.65 7.64
N LYS A 106 9.05 1.92 7.27
CA LYS A 106 10.34 2.00 7.96
C LYS A 106 10.94 3.40 7.91
N LEU A 107 10.85 4.07 6.76
CA LEU A 107 11.35 5.44 6.62
C LEU A 107 10.60 6.41 7.52
N LEU A 108 9.28 6.29 7.60
CA LEU A 108 8.44 7.15 8.43
C LEU A 108 8.66 6.90 9.92
N MET A 109 8.82 5.65 10.31
CA MET A 109 9.03 5.28 11.71
C MET A 109 10.48 5.46 12.17
N GLY A 110 11.45 5.43 11.24
CA GLY A 110 12.86 5.58 11.56
C GLY A 110 13.48 4.36 12.25
N THR A 111 12.85 3.19 12.17
CA THR A 111 13.33 1.96 12.82
C THR A 111 13.20 0.77 11.85
N PRO A 112 13.86 -0.38 12.15
CA PRO A 112 13.69 -1.60 11.38
C PRO A 112 12.27 -2.21 11.43
N CYS A 113 11.43 -1.76 12.35
CA CYS A 113 10.03 -2.19 12.49
C CYS A 113 9.87 -3.72 12.59
N SER A 114 10.64 -4.34 13.48
CA SER A 114 10.52 -5.78 13.73
C SER A 114 9.24 -6.10 14.51
N LEU A 115 8.70 -7.29 14.29
CA LEU A 115 7.48 -7.76 14.93
C LEU A 115 7.77 -8.94 15.83
N GLY A 116 7.32 -8.88 17.08
CA GLY A 116 7.36 -10.00 18.00
C GLY A 116 6.03 -10.75 18.00
N TRP A 117 6.08 -12.06 18.02
CA TRP A 117 4.89 -12.91 18.10
C TRP A 117 4.71 -13.44 19.53
N ARG A 118 3.47 -13.42 19.98
CA ARG A 118 3.12 -13.89 21.31
C ARG A 118 1.84 -14.70 21.23
N GLU A 119 1.90 -15.93 21.75
CA GLU A 119 0.74 -16.80 21.88
C GLU A 119 0.33 -16.85 23.35
N ASN A 120 -0.96 -16.70 23.62
CA ASN A 120 -1.50 -16.79 24.99
C ASN A 120 -2.49 -17.92 25.08
#